data_af33749e43409d5bb2fbcb4a4c0b951f
#
_entry.id   af33749e43409d5bb2fbcb4a4c0b951f
#
_cell.length_a   1.000
_cell.length_b   1.000
_cell.length_c   1.000
_cell.angle_alpha   90.00
_cell.angle_beta   90.00
_cell.angle_gamma   90.00
#
_symmetry.space_group_name_H-M   'P 1'
#
loop_
_entity.id
_entity.type
_entity.pdbx_description
1 polymer ?
#
loop_
_entity_poly.entity_id
_entity_poly.type
_entity_poly.pdbx_seq_one_letter_code
_entity_poly.pdbx_strand_id
1 'polypeptide(L)'
;MMKRKHGLLRAVSLALACLLSACLSLPAFAKNAPSTSEEVQDAVLTAYDAYRSEVTADPVRMEEVTPRQTPVRMPEYYGFGTVDVDMDVCTISLDGRKMQYMMQVYGNADENGLYPLYIALHGGGGAPEEDNNQQWVSMQEYYTDEIRDGIYVATRGMEDVWNTHFLEDSYRMYDRLIEDMILFHHADPNRVYLMGYSAGGDGVYAIAPRMADRFAGVNMSSGHPNSVSLLNTSSLPFLIQVGIRDYYSEDAMRSVRGAEFEDTLNGYHEQYGFGYPHRVLVHVPNGHFINDFTDAPGASTVLTDPAAFARKAVSENWLDRLMEIYTDHGNPDDVSSLSYAGNDEAFNAQLLETVRGEFGLSVTQDVNASAVDYVSSFVRNPAPDQVVWDLSTRASGRKNTAFYWLKADFSINRGVVHAAYDRESNTVTLEGADSLNGEISILANPFLMDFSRPLTVRTASGTCTVDLVMDAQTIASSIRETGDPFLAWAQEIPFSTLNLK
;
A
#
# COMPACT_ATOMS: atom_id res chain seq x y z
N MET A 1 61.96 13.12 18.49
CA MET A 1 61.63 12.82 17.12
C MET A 1 60.10 12.56 17.03
N MET A 2 59.33 13.59 17.32
CA MET A 2 57.86 13.55 17.37
C MET A 2 57.34 14.92 16.89
N LYS A 3 57.13 15.11 15.61
CA LYS A 3 56.40 16.21 14.97
C LYS A 3 56.26 15.93 13.47
N ARG A 4 55.27 15.12 13.09
CA ARG A 4 54.72 15.01 11.72
C ARG A 4 53.56 14.00 11.66
N LYS A 5 52.43 14.28 12.34
CA LYS A 5 51.17 13.51 12.15
C LYS A 5 49.88 14.36 12.31
N HIS A 6 49.98 15.68 12.39
CA HIS A 6 48.79 16.54 12.53
C HIS A 6 48.40 17.35 11.29
N GLY A 7 49.11 17.19 10.15
CA GLY A 7 48.85 17.91 8.92
C GLY A 7 47.85 17.23 7.97
N LEU A 8 47.67 15.91 8.07
CA LEU A 8 46.84 15.14 7.12
C LEU A 8 45.35 15.09 7.49
N LEU A 9 45.03 15.21 8.78
CA LEU A 9 43.61 15.18 9.21
C LEU A 9 42.86 16.51 8.99
N ARG A 10 43.58 17.63 8.85
CA ARG A 10 42.95 18.93 8.54
C ARG A 10 42.68 19.15 7.05
N ALA A 11 43.38 18.48 6.17
CA ALA A 11 43.15 18.58 4.72
C ALA A 11 41.95 17.74 4.25
N VAL A 12 41.65 16.61 4.93
CA VAL A 12 40.49 15.79 4.61
C VAL A 12 39.18 16.40 5.12
N SER A 13 39.22 17.10 6.26
CA SER A 13 38.05 17.80 6.81
C SER A 13 37.65 19.07 6.04
N LEU A 14 38.59 19.71 5.32
CA LEU A 14 38.25 20.86 4.45
C LEU A 14 37.75 20.42 3.06
N ALA A 15 38.17 19.27 2.56
CA ALA A 15 37.68 18.73 1.30
C ALA A 15 36.25 18.20 1.42
N LEU A 16 35.87 17.63 2.59
CA LEU A 16 34.51 17.17 2.86
C LEU A 16 33.50 18.32 3.12
N ALA A 17 33.99 19.46 3.66
CA ALA A 17 33.16 20.65 3.85
C ALA A 17 32.92 21.44 2.56
N CYS A 18 33.74 21.25 1.52
CA CYS A 18 33.53 21.86 0.19
C CYS A 18 32.65 21.02 -0.74
N LEU A 19 32.44 19.73 -0.44
CA LEU A 19 31.51 18.87 -1.20
C LEU A 19 30.07 19.00 -0.71
N LEU A 20 29.85 19.53 0.49
CA LEU A 20 28.49 19.77 1.05
C LEU A 20 27.89 21.13 0.63
N SER A 21 28.60 21.94 -0.14
CA SER A 21 28.10 23.23 -0.69
C SER A 21 28.12 23.30 -2.22
N ALA A 22 28.06 22.14 -2.91
CA ALA A 22 27.49 22.11 -4.25
C ALA A 22 25.99 22.26 -4.11
N CYS A 23 25.51 23.42 -3.66
CA CYS A 23 24.19 23.89 -3.98
C CYS A 23 24.06 23.74 -5.49
N LEU A 24 23.24 22.80 -5.96
CA LEU A 24 22.78 22.78 -7.32
C LEU A 24 22.34 24.21 -7.63
N SER A 25 23.17 24.95 -8.35
CA SER A 25 22.76 26.21 -8.95
C SER A 25 21.82 25.83 -10.09
N LEU A 26 20.59 25.47 -9.74
CA LEU A 26 19.50 25.58 -10.70
C LEU A 26 19.56 27.02 -11.21
N PRO A 27 19.47 27.25 -12.52
CA PRO A 27 19.49 28.60 -13.06
C PRO A 27 18.46 29.42 -12.27
N ALA A 28 18.89 30.59 -11.77
CA ALA A 28 18.00 31.52 -11.09
C ALA A 28 16.94 31.96 -12.11
N PHE A 29 15.78 31.31 -12.09
CA PHE A 29 14.66 31.72 -12.92
C PHE A 29 14.22 33.10 -12.44
N ALA A 30 14.07 34.02 -13.39
CA ALA A 30 13.63 35.36 -13.12
C ALA A 30 12.22 35.32 -12.47
N LYS A 31 12.09 35.94 -11.32
CA LYS A 31 10.91 35.91 -10.41
C LYS A 31 9.60 36.44 -11.00
N ASN A 32 9.49 36.76 -12.30
CA ASN A 32 8.41 37.60 -12.83
C ASN A 32 7.67 37.09 -14.09
N ALA A 33 7.90 35.86 -14.53
CA ALA A 33 7.06 35.28 -15.59
C ALA A 33 6.40 33.97 -15.07
N PRO A 34 5.13 33.71 -15.35
CA PRO A 34 4.53 32.43 -15.05
C PRO A 34 5.29 31.33 -15.82
N SER A 35 5.71 30.28 -15.12
CA SER A 35 6.31 29.10 -15.74
C SER A 35 5.22 28.27 -16.40
N THR A 36 5.53 27.60 -17.50
CA THR A 36 4.61 26.58 -18.05
C THR A 36 4.64 25.34 -17.17
N SER A 37 3.58 24.52 -17.20
CA SER A 37 3.57 23.25 -16.48
C SER A 37 4.70 22.31 -16.94
N GLU A 38 5.05 22.33 -18.23
CA GLU A 38 6.15 21.57 -18.80
C GLU A 38 7.52 21.99 -18.21
N GLU A 39 7.78 23.30 -18.10
CA GLU A 39 9.02 23.79 -17.47
C GLU A 39 9.12 23.37 -16.00
N VAL A 40 8.00 23.32 -15.27
CA VAL A 40 7.98 22.88 -13.87
C VAL A 40 8.15 21.38 -13.76
N GLN A 41 7.54 20.60 -14.66
CA GLN A 41 7.74 19.13 -14.75
C GLN A 41 9.21 18.81 -15.05
N ASP A 42 9.84 19.48 -16.00
CA ASP A 42 11.26 19.31 -16.33
C ASP A 42 12.16 19.64 -15.13
N ALA A 43 11.82 20.67 -14.38
CA ALA A 43 12.55 21.03 -13.15
C ALA A 43 12.42 19.93 -12.07
N VAL A 44 11.23 19.33 -11.91
CA VAL A 44 11.00 18.20 -11.00
C VAL A 44 11.83 16.99 -11.43
N LEU A 45 11.79 16.61 -12.70
CA LEU A 45 12.54 15.45 -13.21
C LEU A 45 14.06 15.67 -13.09
N THR A 46 14.55 16.88 -13.38
CA THR A 46 15.96 17.23 -13.19
C THR A 46 16.40 17.14 -11.72
N ALA A 47 15.58 17.65 -10.81
CA ALA A 47 15.84 17.56 -9.37
C ALA A 47 15.79 16.10 -8.86
N TYR A 48 14.90 15.29 -9.41
CA TYR A 48 14.81 13.87 -9.10
C TYR A 48 16.05 13.09 -9.59
N ASP A 49 16.57 13.37 -10.78
CA ASP A 49 17.79 12.74 -11.28
C ASP A 49 19.02 13.06 -10.40
N ALA A 50 19.09 14.29 -9.89
CA ALA A 50 20.12 14.69 -8.94
C ALA A 50 19.96 13.94 -7.59
N TYR A 51 18.75 13.85 -7.08
CA TYR A 51 18.41 13.10 -5.87
C TYR A 51 18.73 11.60 -6.03
N ARG A 52 18.32 11.00 -7.14
CA ARG A 52 18.64 9.60 -7.48
C ARG A 52 20.13 9.36 -7.46
N SER A 53 20.91 10.25 -8.09
CA SER A 53 22.39 10.15 -8.14
C SER A 53 23.02 10.24 -6.75
N GLU A 54 22.48 11.07 -5.85
CA GLU A 54 22.93 11.19 -4.46
C GLU A 54 22.62 9.90 -3.67
N VAL A 55 21.37 9.41 -3.74
CA VAL A 55 20.92 8.24 -2.98
C VAL A 55 21.62 6.97 -3.45
N THR A 56 21.77 6.77 -4.76
CA THR A 56 22.43 5.57 -5.30
C THR A 56 23.94 5.54 -5.06
N ALA A 57 24.54 6.66 -4.67
CA ALA A 57 25.94 6.74 -4.23
C ALA A 57 26.10 6.55 -2.71
N ASP A 58 25.02 6.52 -1.94
CA ASP A 58 25.06 6.32 -0.48
C ASP A 58 25.34 4.84 -0.14
N PRO A 59 26.48 4.53 0.53
CA PRO A 59 26.80 3.15 0.88
C PRO A 59 25.80 2.52 1.86
N VAL A 60 25.13 3.30 2.69
CA VAL A 60 24.12 2.80 3.62
C VAL A 60 22.90 2.30 2.83
N ARG A 61 22.46 3.08 1.84
CA ARG A 61 21.33 2.69 0.96
C ARG A 61 21.68 1.48 0.09
N MET A 62 22.90 1.44 -0.43
CA MET A 62 23.41 0.30 -1.18
C MET A 62 23.42 -0.98 -0.33
N GLU A 63 23.73 -0.87 0.96
CA GLU A 63 23.73 -2.02 1.87
C GLU A 63 22.31 -2.55 2.12
N GLU A 64 21.30 -1.68 2.16
CA GLU A 64 19.90 -2.04 2.37
C GLU A 64 19.34 -2.93 1.24
N VAL A 65 19.85 -2.77 0.02
CA VAL A 65 19.42 -3.54 -1.17
C VAL A 65 20.37 -4.68 -1.54
N THR A 66 21.43 -4.89 -0.77
CA THR A 66 22.42 -5.96 -1.03
C THR A 66 22.07 -7.17 -0.17
N PRO A 67 21.67 -8.30 -0.77
CA PRO A 67 21.36 -9.50 -0.01
C PRO A 67 22.59 -10.06 0.71
N ARG A 68 22.38 -10.56 1.92
CA ARG A 68 23.40 -11.20 2.75
C ARG A 68 22.93 -12.55 3.25
N GLN A 69 23.82 -13.52 3.28
CA GLN A 69 23.53 -14.79 3.93
C GLN A 69 23.25 -14.55 5.41
N THR A 70 22.01 -14.82 5.80
CA THR A 70 21.49 -14.55 7.14
C THR A 70 20.82 -15.82 7.65
N PRO A 71 21.18 -16.31 8.85
CA PRO A 71 20.49 -17.44 9.46
C PRO A 71 19.05 -17.05 9.80
N VAL A 72 18.11 -17.79 9.23
CA VAL A 72 16.66 -17.65 9.49
C VAL A 72 16.23 -18.87 10.30
N ARG A 73 15.72 -18.62 11.50
CA ARG A 73 15.27 -19.67 12.41
C ARG A 73 13.92 -20.23 11.91
N MET A 74 13.88 -21.53 11.68
CA MET A 74 12.73 -22.26 11.13
C MET A 74 12.30 -23.40 12.05
N PRO A 75 11.03 -23.83 12.04
CA PRO A 75 10.65 -25.09 12.69
C PRO A 75 11.37 -26.27 12.03
N GLU A 76 11.75 -27.25 12.83
CA GLU A 76 12.32 -28.48 12.30
C GLU A 76 11.23 -29.37 11.69
N TYR A 77 11.40 -29.78 10.43
CA TYR A 77 10.35 -30.44 9.64
C TYR A 77 9.83 -31.76 10.24
N TYR A 78 10.68 -32.51 11.00
CA TYR A 78 10.35 -33.79 11.60
C TYR A 78 10.60 -33.86 13.13
N GLY A 79 10.72 -32.72 13.81
CA GLY A 79 11.06 -32.65 15.23
C GLY A 79 10.26 -31.59 15.99
N PHE A 80 10.52 -31.51 17.29
CA PHE A 80 9.97 -30.46 18.17
C PHE A 80 10.99 -29.33 18.40
N GLY A 81 11.90 -29.13 17.47
CA GLY A 81 12.99 -28.18 17.55
C GLY A 81 12.93 -27.10 16.50
N THR A 82 13.98 -26.31 16.44
CA THR A 82 14.19 -25.28 15.42
C THR A 82 15.55 -25.50 14.75
N VAL A 83 15.68 -25.07 13.51
CA VAL A 83 16.91 -25.09 12.72
C VAL A 83 17.13 -23.71 12.10
N ASP A 84 18.38 -23.26 12.07
CA ASP A 84 18.76 -22.05 11.35
C ASP A 84 19.13 -22.42 9.89
N VAL A 85 18.50 -21.74 8.93
CA VAL A 85 18.73 -21.91 7.50
C VAL A 85 19.29 -20.60 6.94
N ASP A 86 20.47 -20.65 6.32
CA ASP A 86 21.07 -19.47 5.70
C ASP A 86 20.32 -19.10 4.43
N MET A 87 19.83 -17.86 4.39
CA MET A 87 19.06 -17.30 3.27
C MET A 87 19.63 -15.95 2.84
N ASP A 88 19.40 -15.59 1.57
CA ASP A 88 19.74 -14.28 1.03
C ASP A 88 18.72 -13.25 1.47
N VAL A 89 19.07 -12.43 2.48
CA VAL A 89 18.18 -11.45 3.11
C VAL A 89 18.71 -10.04 2.93
N CYS A 90 17.85 -9.13 2.49
CA CYS A 90 18.08 -7.69 2.53
C CYS A 90 17.48 -7.11 3.82
N THR A 91 18.06 -6.01 4.31
CA THR A 91 17.63 -5.40 5.58
C THR A 91 17.63 -3.89 5.50
N ILE A 92 16.45 -3.30 5.61
CA ILE A 92 16.29 -1.84 5.80
C ILE A 92 16.47 -1.54 7.29
N SER A 93 17.24 -0.48 7.57
CA SER A 93 17.52 -0.05 8.94
C SER A 93 17.28 1.45 9.10
N LEU A 94 16.25 1.84 9.85
CA LEU A 94 15.88 3.23 10.12
C LEU A 94 15.71 3.46 11.62
N ASP A 95 16.44 4.43 12.18
CA ASP A 95 16.32 4.84 13.59
C ASP A 95 16.39 3.66 14.59
N GLY A 96 17.25 2.67 14.32
CA GLY A 96 17.41 1.48 15.15
C GLY A 96 16.35 0.39 14.97
N ARG A 97 15.37 0.61 14.11
CA ARG A 97 14.37 -0.41 13.69
C ARG A 97 14.84 -1.10 12.42
N LYS A 98 14.42 -2.35 12.24
CA LYS A 98 14.80 -3.14 11.06
C LYS A 98 13.58 -3.79 10.45
N MET A 99 13.58 -3.87 9.12
CA MET A 99 12.67 -4.69 8.34
C MET A 99 13.49 -5.54 7.37
N GLN A 100 13.31 -6.84 7.44
CA GLN A 100 13.94 -7.79 6.53
C GLN A 100 13.03 -8.09 5.35
N TYR A 101 13.64 -8.38 4.21
CA TYR A 101 12.90 -8.82 3.04
C TYR A 101 13.76 -9.72 2.15
N MET A 102 13.10 -10.54 1.36
CA MET A 102 13.69 -11.31 0.28
C MET A 102 13.07 -10.89 -1.03
N MET A 103 13.84 -10.90 -2.11
CA MET A 103 13.36 -10.46 -3.41
C MET A 103 13.80 -11.38 -4.53
N GLN A 104 12.98 -11.44 -5.57
CA GLN A 104 13.25 -12.15 -6.81
C GLN A 104 12.81 -11.26 -7.99
N VAL A 105 13.52 -11.38 -9.12
CA VAL A 105 13.18 -10.67 -10.36
C VAL A 105 12.74 -11.70 -11.39
N TYR A 106 11.56 -11.48 -11.97
CA TYR A 106 10.95 -12.34 -12.98
C TYR A 106 10.95 -11.63 -14.34
N GLY A 107 11.14 -12.41 -15.39
CA GLY A 107 10.97 -11.97 -16.78
C GLY A 107 11.86 -10.78 -17.18
N ASN A 108 11.26 -9.81 -17.88
CA ASN A 108 11.97 -8.68 -18.46
C ASN A 108 11.34 -7.35 -18.04
N ALA A 109 12.17 -6.31 -18.00
CA ALA A 109 11.68 -4.93 -17.91
C ALA A 109 10.86 -4.56 -19.15
N ASP A 110 9.98 -3.57 -19.01
CA ASP A 110 9.23 -3.00 -20.12
C ASP A 110 10.13 -2.19 -21.09
N GLU A 111 9.54 -1.59 -22.09
CA GLU A 111 10.24 -0.79 -23.09
C GLU A 111 11.02 0.43 -22.52
N ASN A 112 10.65 0.88 -21.33
CA ASN A 112 11.32 1.96 -20.60
C ASN A 112 12.40 1.44 -19.64
N GLY A 113 12.60 0.12 -19.56
CA GLY A 113 13.55 -0.53 -18.67
C GLY A 113 13.04 -0.62 -17.23
N LEU A 114 11.72 -0.56 -17.00
CA LEU A 114 11.08 -0.58 -15.69
C LEU A 114 10.32 -1.88 -15.44
N TYR A 115 10.27 -2.29 -14.16
CA TYR A 115 9.57 -3.48 -13.69
C TYR A 115 8.36 -3.12 -12.82
N PRO A 116 7.24 -3.85 -12.92
CA PRO A 116 6.24 -3.87 -11.85
C PRO A 116 6.86 -4.34 -10.52
N LEU A 117 6.40 -3.79 -9.39
CA LEU A 117 6.82 -4.19 -8.05
C LEU A 117 5.64 -4.83 -7.29
N TYR A 118 5.82 -6.06 -6.85
CA TYR A 118 4.85 -6.80 -6.04
C TYR A 118 5.40 -6.96 -4.63
N ILE A 119 4.76 -6.34 -3.64
CA ILE A 119 5.11 -6.45 -2.21
C ILE A 119 4.12 -7.39 -1.56
N ALA A 120 4.60 -8.52 -1.03
CA ALA A 120 3.80 -9.57 -0.43
C ALA A 120 4.03 -9.66 1.08
N LEU A 121 2.94 -9.70 1.83
CA LEU A 121 2.90 -9.74 3.28
C LEU A 121 2.50 -11.14 3.75
N HIS A 122 3.34 -11.76 4.61
CA HIS A 122 3.12 -13.12 5.08
C HIS A 122 2.03 -13.23 6.15
N GLY A 123 1.47 -14.43 6.31
CA GLY A 123 0.58 -14.80 7.40
C GLY A 123 1.28 -14.93 8.76
N GLY A 124 0.58 -15.38 9.79
CA GLY A 124 1.12 -15.58 11.15
C GLY A 124 0.76 -14.40 12.08
N GLY A 125 1.73 -13.58 12.44
CA GLY A 125 1.54 -12.44 13.34
C GLY A 125 1.90 -12.78 14.79
N GLY A 126 0.93 -12.85 15.71
CA GLY A 126 1.17 -13.18 17.12
C GLY A 126 1.54 -14.64 17.37
N ALA A 127 2.46 -15.20 16.58
CA ALA A 127 2.99 -16.54 16.63
C ALA A 127 4.48 -16.52 17.03
N PRO A 128 5.09 -17.68 17.39
CA PRO A 128 6.53 -17.77 17.59
C PRO A 128 7.35 -17.30 16.39
N GLU A 129 8.57 -16.84 16.64
CA GLU A 129 9.48 -16.33 15.59
C GLU A 129 9.66 -17.33 14.45
N GLU A 130 9.91 -18.60 14.78
CA GLU A 130 10.13 -19.67 13.82
C GLU A 130 8.91 -19.90 12.90
N ASP A 131 7.71 -19.80 13.45
CA ASP A 131 6.47 -19.94 12.67
C ASP A 131 6.26 -18.74 11.74
N ASN A 132 6.50 -17.53 12.23
CA ASN A 132 6.45 -16.32 11.41
C ASN A 132 7.53 -16.33 10.32
N ASN A 133 8.72 -16.83 10.62
CA ASN A 133 9.79 -17.01 9.63
C ASN A 133 9.39 -18.04 8.56
N GLN A 134 8.77 -19.16 8.95
CA GLN A 134 8.25 -20.13 7.98
C GLN A 134 7.19 -19.52 7.07
N GLN A 135 6.26 -18.74 7.62
CA GLN A 135 5.24 -18.02 6.84
C GLN A 135 5.90 -17.04 5.86
N TRP A 136 6.91 -16.31 6.30
CA TRP A 136 7.67 -15.38 5.45
C TRP A 136 8.41 -16.09 4.31
N VAL A 137 9.08 -17.21 4.61
CA VAL A 137 9.75 -18.03 3.60
C VAL A 137 8.75 -18.58 2.58
N SER A 138 7.60 -19.08 3.04
CA SER A 138 6.53 -19.58 2.15
C SER A 138 5.94 -18.47 1.29
N MET A 139 5.88 -17.23 1.80
CA MET A 139 5.35 -16.10 1.03
C MET A 139 6.21 -15.75 -0.18
N GLN A 140 7.47 -16.18 -0.25
CA GLN A 140 8.31 -15.95 -1.42
C GLN A 140 7.84 -16.66 -2.68
N GLU A 141 7.02 -17.69 -2.53
CA GLU A 141 6.48 -18.48 -3.65
C GLU A 141 4.96 -18.34 -3.82
N TYR A 142 4.27 -17.73 -2.83
CA TYR A 142 2.81 -17.79 -2.73
C TYR A 142 2.07 -17.23 -3.94
N TYR A 143 2.53 -16.09 -4.51
CA TYR A 143 1.90 -15.44 -5.67
C TYR A 143 2.72 -15.54 -6.95
N THR A 144 3.85 -16.25 -6.95
CA THR A 144 4.84 -16.13 -8.03
C THR A 144 4.48 -16.84 -9.32
N ASP A 145 3.62 -17.85 -9.26
CA ASP A 145 3.20 -18.62 -10.45
C ASP A 145 2.53 -17.75 -11.51
N GLU A 146 1.90 -16.65 -11.12
CA GLU A 146 1.20 -15.72 -12.00
C GLU A 146 2.08 -14.53 -12.43
N ILE A 147 3.27 -14.35 -11.85
CA ILE A 147 4.17 -13.23 -12.17
C ILE A 147 4.99 -13.57 -13.39
N ARG A 148 4.70 -12.91 -14.51
CA ARG A 148 5.47 -13.05 -15.76
C ARG A 148 6.68 -12.15 -15.78
N ASP A 149 6.49 -10.88 -15.42
CA ASP A 149 7.52 -9.84 -15.39
C ASP A 149 7.36 -9.03 -14.12
N GLY A 150 8.44 -8.73 -13.41
CA GLY A 150 8.39 -7.88 -12.23
C GLY A 150 9.40 -8.22 -11.14
N ILE A 151 9.43 -7.38 -10.14
CA ILE A 151 10.17 -7.58 -8.88
C ILE A 151 9.17 -8.05 -7.84
N TYR A 152 9.39 -9.24 -7.29
CA TYR A 152 8.60 -9.76 -6.19
C TYR A 152 9.37 -9.64 -4.88
N VAL A 153 8.76 -9.04 -3.87
CA VAL A 153 9.37 -8.80 -2.57
C VAL A 153 8.47 -9.37 -1.48
N ALA A 154 8.96 -10.37 -0.74
CA ALA A 154 8.32 -10.85 0.48
C ALA A 154 8.95 -10.16 1.69
N THR A 155 8.18 -9.36 2.43
CA THR A 155 8.66 -8.67 3.62
C THR A 155 8.41 -9.48 4.87
N ARG A 156 9.39 -9.53 5.79
CA ARG A 156 9.21 -10.05 7.15
C ARG A 156 8.54 -8.98 8.01
N GLY A 157 7.46 -9.35 8.72
CA GLY A 157 6.88 -8.48 9.74
C GLY A 157 7.93 -8.07 10.78
N MET A 158 7.87 -6.83 11.25
CA MET A 158 8.93 -6.24 12.07
C MET A 158 9.06 -6.85 13.47
N GLU A 159 7.98 -7.41 14.01
CA GLU A 159 7.92 -8.06 15.33
C GLU A 159 6.93 -9.24 15.29
N ASP A 160 7.05 -10.17 16.22
CA ASP A 160 6.21 -11.36 16.31
C ASP A 160 4.93 -11.07 17.13
N VAL A 161 4.14 -10.12 16.65
CA VAL A 161 2.90 -9.62 17.26
C VAL A 161 1.77 -9.64 16.24
N TRP A 162 0.51 -9.55 16.71
CA TRP A 162 -0.67 -9.65 15.86
C TRP A 162 -0.68 -8.63 14.69
N ASN A 163 -0.14 -7.43 14.91
CA ASN A 163 -0.05 -6.35 13.91
C ASN A 163 1.35 -6.25 13.27
N THR A 164 2.00 -7.36 13.09
CA THR A 164 3.39 -7.54 12.63
C THR A 164 3.77 -6.66 11.42
N HIS A 165 2.85 -6.43 10.49
CA HIS A 165 3.07 -5.67 9.25
C HIS A 165 2.71 -4.19 9.35
N PHE A 166 2.00 -3.75 10.40
CA PHE A 166 1.48 -2.40 10.51
C PHE A 166 1.67 -1.78 11.90
N LEU A 167 2.85 -2.02 12.46
CA LEU A 167 3.37 -1.22 13.57
C LEU A 167 3.57 0.23 13.11
N GLU A 168 3.61 1.18 14.05
CA GLU A 168 3.80 2.60 13.75
C GLU A 168 5.03 2.85 12.86
N ASP A 169 6.12 2.13 13.11
CA ASP A 169 7.35 2.24 12.32
C ASP A 169 7.30 1.51 10.96
N SER A 170 6.35 0.60 10.73
CA SER A 170 6.28 -0.19 9.48
C SER A 170 6.06 0.69 8.26
N TYR A 171 5.25 1.74 8.37
CA TYR A 171 4.88 2.58 7.23
C TYR A 171 6.08 3.28 6.60
N ARG A 172 7.02 3.80 7.40
CA ARG A 172 8.25 4.41 6.88
C ARG A 172 9.21 3.39 6.28
N MET A 173 9.15 2.12 6.74
CA MET A 173 9.92 1.04 6.13
C MET A 173 9.39 0.68 4.75
N TYR A 174 8.06 0.67 4.56
CA TYR A 174 7.48 0.48 3.22
C TYR A 174 7.76 1.65 2.28
N ASP A 175 7.71 2.90 2.75
CA ASP A 175 8.14 4.05 1.93
C ASP A 175 9.61 3.88 1.49
N ARG A 176 10.50 3.46 2.41
CA ARG A 176 11.92 3.21 2.11
C ARG A 176 12.10 2.04 1.14
N LEU A 177 11.38 0.93 1.35
CA LEU A 177 11.43 -0.24 0.48
C LEU A 177 11.02 0.13 -0.96
N ILE A 178 9.91 0.83 -1.12
CA ILE A 178 9.41 1.25 -2.44
C ILE A 178 10.44 2.15 -3.12
N GLU A 179 10.99 3.11 -2.39
CA GLU A 179 12.02 4.01 -2.91
C GLU A 179 13.28 3.25 -3.33
N ASP A 180 13.76 2.29 -2.52
CA ASP A 180 14.92 1.46 -2.84
C ASP A 180 14.70 0.60 -4.09
N MET A 181 13.51 0.02 -4.23
CA MET A 181 13.17 -0.75 -5.43
C MET A 181 13.15 0.13 -6.69
N ILE A 182 12.63 1.35 -6.59
CA ILE A 182 12.62 2.32 -7.70
C ILE A 182 14.05 2.74 -8.07
N LEU A 183 14.87 3.11 -7.09
CA LEU A 183 16.18 3.71 -7.33
C LEU A 183 17.25 2.69 -7.74
N PHE A 184 17.25 1.49 -7.13
CA PHE A 184 18.32 0.50 -7.31
C PHE A 184 17.91 -0.67 -8.23
N HIS A 185 16.62 -1.00 -8.31
CA HIS A 185 16.13 -2.16 -9.06
C HIS A 185 15.21 -1.78 -10.23
N HIS A 186 15.06 -0.50 -10.55
CA HIS A 186 14.26 -0.01 -11.65
C HIS A 186 12.77 -0.40 -11.57
N ALA A 187 12.21 -0.42 -10.36
CA ALA A 187 10.77 -0.56 -10.22
C ALA A 187 10.05 0.68 -10.79
N ASP A 188 8.92 0.45 -11.45
CA ASP A 188 8.04 1.52 -11.91
C ASP A 188 7.25 2.10 -10.73
N PRO A 189 7.42 3.37 -10.38
CA PRO A 189 6.70 3.99 -9.27
C PRO A 189 5.17 3.96 -9.45
N ASN A 190 4.68 3.78 -10.68
CA ASN A 190 3.25 3.72 -11.00
C ASN A 190 2.72 2.28 -11.13
N ARG A 191 3.54 1.27 -10.92
CA ARG A 191 3.16 -0.15 -10.89
C ARG A 191 3.66 -0.85 -9.64
N VAL A 192 3.34 -0.27 -8.47
CA VAL A 192 3.64 -0.84 -7.15
C VAL A 192 2.37 -1.46 -6.58
N TYR A 193 2.40 -2.73 -6.26
CA TYR A 193 1.25 -3.51 -5.78
C TYR A 193 1.52 -4.06 -4.39
N LEU A 194 0.48 -4.08 -3.55
CA LEU A 194 0.55 -4.64 -2.20
C LEU A 194 -0.43 -5.82 -2.11
N MET A 195 0.09 -6.96 -1.69
CA MET A 195 -0.69 -8.19 -1.52
C MET A 195 -0.41 -8.79 -0.15
N GLY A 196 -1.38 -9.48 0.43
CA GLY A 196 -1.15 -10.10 1.72
C GLY A 196 -2.21 -11.13 2.08
N TYR A 197 -1.76 -12.18 2.78
CA TYR A 197 -2.58 -13.30 3.21
C TYR A 197 -2.61 -13.39 4.74
N SER A 198 -3.80 -13.64 5.32
CA SER A 198 -3.98 -13.82 6.77
C SER A 198 -3.53 -12.57 7.54
N ALA A 199 -2.55 -12.65 8.44
CA ALA A 199 -1.98 -11.46 9.10
C ALA A 199 -1.41 -10.44 8.09
N GLY A 200 -0.92 -10.90 6.93
CA GLY A 200 -0.56 -10.03 5.81
C GLY A 200 -1.78 -9.35 5.19
N GLY A 201 -2.93 -10.02 5.13
CA GLY A 201 -4.21 -9.42 4.75
C GLY A 201 -4.68 -8.33 5.71
N ASP A 202 -4.53 -8.53 7.02
CA ASP A 202 -4.71 -7.48 8.05
C ASP A 202 -3.79 -6.28 7.76
N GLY A 203 -2.53 -6.58 7.37
CA GLY A 203 -1.55 -5.60 6.93
C GLY A 203 -2.01 -4.79 5.73
N VAL A 204 -2.56 -5.43 4.69
CA VAL A 204 -3.10 -4.73 3.52
C VAL A 204 -4.24 -3.79 3.91
N TYR A 205 -5.19 -4.25 4.72
CA TYR A 205 -6.28 -3.38 5.22
C TYR A 205 -5.75 -2.16 5.98
N ALA A 206 -4.70 -2.32 6.77
CA ALA A 206 -4.13 -1.23 7.56
C ALA A 206 -3.27 -0.27 6.71
N ILE A 207 -2.47 -0.80 5.79
CA ILE A 207 -1.48 -0.04 5.00
C ILE A 207 -2.16 0.70 3.84
N ALA A 208 -3.05 0.02 3.09
CA ALA A 208 -3.64 0.57 1.89
C ALA A 208 -4.29 1.96 2.07
N PRO A 209 -5.19 2.20 3.05
CA PRO A 209 -5.80 3.52 3.20
C PRO A 209 -4.85 4.59 3.76
N ARG A 210 -3.71 4.21 4.34
CA ARG A 210 -2.70 5.13 4.88
C ARG A 210 -1.61 5.50 3.89
N MET A 211 -1.48 4.71 2.83
CA MET A 211 -0.45 4.86 1.80
C MET A 211 -1.05 4.67 0.39
N ALA A 212 -2.33 5.02 0.20
CA ALA A 212 -3.02 4.83 -1.08
C ALA A 212 -2.35 5.57 -2.25
N ASP A 213 -1.64 6.65 -1.94
CA ASP A 213 -0.83 7.42 -2.88
C ASP A 213 0.42 6.67 -3.41
N ARG A 214 0.76 5.50 -2.82
CA ARG A 214 1.94 4.71 -3.22
C ARG A 214 1.62 3.52 -4.12
N PHE A 215 0.39 3.03 -4.11
CA PHE A 215 0.03 1.76 -4.76
C PHE A 215 -0.82 1.95 -6.01
N ALA A 216 -0.63 1.08 -6.98
CA ALA A 216 -1.43 0.98 -8.19
C ALA A 216 -2.67 0.08 -8.00
N GLY A 217 -2.58 -0.88 -7.09
CA GLY A 217 -3.64 -1.81 -6.74
C GLY A 217 -3.23 -2.64 -5.54
N VAL A 218 -4.21 -3.15 -4.79
CA VAL A 218 -3.96 -3.99 -3.61
C VAL A 218 -4.87 -5.20 -3.58
N ASN A 219 -4.36 -6.31 -3.01
CA ASN A 219 -5.13 -7.52 -2.74
C ASN A 219 -5.02 -7.92 -1.27
N MET A 220 -6.17 -8.04 -0.63
CA MET A 220 -6.31 -8.60 0.71
C MET A 220 -6.93 -10.00 0.63
N SER A 221 -6.21 -11.00 1.13
CA SER A 221 -6.64 -12.39 1.20
C SER A 221 -6.78 -12.84 2.65
N SER A 222 -7.99 -13.28 3.03
CA SER A 222 -8.32 -13.87 4.34
C SER A 222 -7.85 -13.07 5.56
N GLY A 223 -7.77 -11.74 5.44
CA GLY A 223 -7.42 -10.83 6.52
C GLY A 223 -8.65 -10.34 7.29
N HIS A 224 -8.40 -9.81 8.48
CA HIS A 224 -9.40 -9.16 9.32
C HIS A 224 -9.21 -7.63 9.28
N PRO A 225 -10.26 -6.84 8.97
CA PRO A 225 -10.13 -5.39 8.80
C PRO A 225 -9.94 -4.64 10.12
N ASN A 226 -10.14 -5.32 11.26
CA ASN A 226 -10.18 -4.68 12.57
C ASN A 226 -11.20 -3.52 12.59
N SER A 227 -10.76 -2.30 12.86
CA SER A 227 -11.59 -1.08 12.81
C SER A 227 -11.17 -0.11 11.71
N VAL A 228 -10.49 -0.60 10.66
CA VAL A 228 -9.98 0.26 9.61
C VAL A 228 -11.11 0.83 8.75
N SER A 229 -10.95 2.08 8.32
CA SER A 229 -11.77 2.71 7.30
C SER A 229 -11.04 2.66 5.96
N LEU A 230 -11.74 2.24 4.89
CA LEU A 230 -11.24 2.28 3.52
C LEU A 230 -11.59 3.59 2.78
N LEU A 231 -12.02 4.64 3.50
CA LEU A 231 -12.45 5.90 2.90
C LEU A 231 -11.33 6.57 2.07
N ASN A 232 -10.07 6.39 2.45
CA ASN A 232 -8.91 6.94 1.75
C ASN A 232 -8.53 6.19 0.45
N THR A 233 -9.25 5.14 0.07
CA THR A 233 -8.93 4.34 -1.12
C THR A 233 -9.67 4.76 -2.38
N SER A 234 -10.15 6.01 -2.44
CA SER A 234 -10.96 6.50 -3.57
C SER A 234 -10.32 6.32 -4.95
N SER A 235 -8.99 6.36 -5.04
CA SER A 235 -8.25 6.18 -6.30
C SER A 235 -7.44 4.87 -6.34
N LEU A 236 -7.63 3.98 -5.36
CA LEU A 236 -6.87 2.74 -5.21
C LEU A 236 -7.75 1.51 -5.46
N PRO A 237 -7.54 0.76 -6.54
CA PRO A 237 -8.22 -0.53 -6.78
C PRO A 237 -7.94 -1.53 -5.65
N PHE A 238 -9.01 -2.11 -5.10
CA PHE A 238 -8.95 -3.00 -3.96
C PHE A 238 -9.64 -4.35 -4.26
N LEU A 239 -8.88 -5.45 -4.27
CA LEU A 239 -9.41 -6.80 -4.28
C LEU A 239 -9.49 -7.33 -2.85
N ILE A 240 -10.68 -7.78 -2.45
CA ILE A 240 -10.96 -8.38 -1.15
C ILE A 240 -11.37 -9.81 -1.38
N GLN A 241 -10.64 -10.77 -0.81
CA GLN A 241 -10.88 -12.19 -0.98
C GLN A 241 -10.97 -12.89 0.37
N VAL A 242 -12.08 -13.59 0.62
CA VAL A 242 -12.32 -14.34 1.86
C VAL A 242 -13.00 -15.66 1.57
N GLY A 243 -12.76 -16.68 2.37
CA GLY A 243 -13.54 -17.91 2.31
C GLY A 243 -14.84 -17.77 3.09
N ILE A 244 -15.94 -18.35 2.59
CA ILE A 244 -17.26 -18.26 3.24
C ILE A 244 -17.27 -18.82 4.67
N ARG A 245 -16.37 -19.76 4.96
CA ARG A 245 -16.21 -20.41 6.28
C ARG A 245 -15.06 -19.82 7.12
N ASP A 246 -14.44 -18.71 6.68
CA ASP A 246 -13.40 -18.04 7.47
C ASP A 246 -14.00 -17.26 8.63
N TYR A 247 -14.48 -18.05 9.60
CA TYR A 247 -15.16 -17.62 10.81
C TYR A 247 -14.72 -18.49 11.98
N TYR A 248 -14.22 -17.89 13.05
CA TYR A 248 -13.78 -18.60 14.27
C TYR A 248 -14.59 -18.18 15.50
N SER A 249 -15.03 -16.94 15.55
CA SER A 249 -15.81 -16.34 16.63
C SER A 249 -16.44 -15.03 16.13
N GLU A 250 -17.32 -14.44 16.94
CA GLU A 250 -17.90 -13.13 16.65
C GLU A 250 -16.83 -12.04 16.45
N ASP A 251 -15.68 -12.16 17.13
CA ASP A 251 -14.54 -11.22 17.00
C ASP A 251 -13.68 -11.49 15.76
N ALA A 252 -13.83 -12.65 15.10
CA ALA A 252 -12.99 -13.08 13.98
C ALA A 252 -13.81 -13.55 12.77
N MET A 253 -14.83 -12.78 12.39
CA MET A 253 -15.72 -13.05 11.25
C MET A 253 -15.12 -12.49 9.95
N ARG A 254 -14.00 -13.03 9.47
CA ARG A 254 -13.33 -12.51 8.24
C ARG A 254 -14.24 -12.59 7.02
N SER A 255 -14.98 -13.70 6.87
CA SER A 255 -15.92 -13.90 5.76
C SER A 255 -17.00 -12.81 5.70
N VAL A 256 -17.61 -12.47 6.82
CA VAL A 256 -18.67 -11.44 6.91
C VAL A 256 -18.06 -10.05 6.76
N ARG A 257 -16.99 -9.76 7.52
CA ARG A 257 -16.36 -8.46 7.53
C ARG A 257 -15.72 -8.09 6.18
N GLY A 258 -15.18 -9.07 5.45
CA GLY A 258 -14.73 -8.87 4.08
C GLY A 258 -15.88 -8.61 3.11
N ALA A 259 -16.96 -9.37 3.22
CA ALA A 259 -18.15 -9.22 2.37
C ALA A 259 -18.90 -7.88 2.60
N GLU A 260 -18.87 -7.30 3.81
CA GLU A 260 -19.45 -6.00 4.14
C GLU A 260 -18.86 -4.84 3.32
N PHE A 261 -17.62 -4.98 2.84
CA PHE A 261 -16.98 -3.93 2.05
C PHE A 261 -17.58 -3.76 0.66
N GLU A 262 -18.32 -4.74 0.13
CA GLU A 262 -19.09 -4.56 -1.12
C GLU A 262 -20.08 -3.39 -0.98
N ASP A 263 -20.94 -3.43 0.06
CA ASP A 263 -21.89 -2.34 0.32
C ASP A 263 -21.18 -1.04 0.75
N THR A 264 -20.12 -1.16 1.55
CA THR A 264 -19.40 0.00 2.07
C THR A 264 -18.73 0.82 0.95
N LEU A 265 -18.00 0.15 0.06
CA LEU A 265 -17.28 0.82 -1.02
C LEU A 265 -18.23 1.32 -2.12
N ASN A 266 -19.30 0.59 -2.41
CA ASN A 266 -20.40 1.08 -3.26
C ASN A 266 -21.06 2.33 -2.66
N GLY A 267 -21.31 2.35 -1.34
CA GLY A 267 -21.84 3.52 -0.64
C GLY A 267 -20.92 4.73 -0.70
N TYR A 268 -19.61 4.54 -0.61
CA TYR A 268 -18.66 5.64 -0.80
C TYR A 268 -18.66 6.14 -2.24
N HIS A 269 -18.71 5.24 -3.23
CA HIS A 269 -18.84 5.62 -4.63
C HIS A 269 -20.10 6.47 -4.89
N GLU A 270 -21.24 6.05 -4.35
CA GLU A 270 -22.50 6.79 -4.45
C GLU A 270 -22.43 8.16 -3.76
N GLN A 271 -21.83 8.21 -2.55
CA GLN A 271 -21.72 9.43 -1.77
C GLN A 271 -20.89 10.51 -2.46
N TYR A 272 -19.74 10.14 -3.06
CA TYR A 272 -18.82 11.07 -3.69
C TYR A 272 -18.99 11.18 -5.20
N GLY A 273 -19.71 10.26 -5.82
CA GLY A 273 -19.95 10.23 -7.27
C GLY A 273 -18.74 9.79 -8.11
N PHE A 274 -17.70 9.24 -7.50
CA PHE A 274 -16.49 8.76 -8.18
C PHE A 274 -15.73 7.71 -7.35
N GLY A 275 -14.75 7.05 -8.00
CA GLY A 275 -13.72 6.26 -7.34
C GLY A 275 -14.19 4.96 -6.69
N TYR A 276 -13.39 4.50 -5.74
CA TYR A 276 -13.57 3.25 -5.00
C TYR A 276 -13.66 2.00 -5.89
N PRO A 277 -12.74 1.83 -6.87
CA PRO A 277 -12.73 0.62 -7.70
C PRO A 277 -12.40 -0.57 -6.81
N HIS A 278 -13.29 -1.56 -6.79
CA HIS A 278 -13.13 -2.73 -5.92
C HIS A 278 -13.74 -3.98 -6.53
N ARG A 279 -13.37 -5.11 -5.95
CA ARG A 279 -13.95 -6.42 -6.19
C ARG A 279 -13.91 -7.20 -4.88
N VAL A 280 -15.06 -7.76 -4.48
CA VAL A 280 -15.14 -8.62 -3.30
C VAL A 280 -15.48 -10.04 -3.74
N LEU A 281 -14.65 -11.00 -3.35
CA LEU A 281 -14.84 -12.42 -3.64
C LEU A 281 -15.00 -13.19 -2.34
N VAL A 282 -16.16 -13.84 -2.17
CA VAL A 282 -16.41 -14.81 -1.11
C VAL A 282 -16.33 -16.19 -1.72
N HIS A 283 -15.24 -16.89 -1.46
CA HIS A 283 -14.93 -18.20 -2.02
C HIS A 283 -15.77 -19.30 -1.34
N VAL A 284 -16.39 -20.15 -2.15
CA VAL A 284 -17.21 -21.29 -1.70
C VAL A 284 -16.60 -22.56 -2.31
N PRO A 285 -16.24 -23.54 -1.53
CA PRO A 285 -16.52 -23.80 -0.12
C PRO A 285 -15.42 -23.38 0.87
N ASN A 286 -14.48 -22.57 0.49
CA ASN A 286 -13.23 -22.32 1.21
C ASN A 286 -13.42 -21.76 2.63
N GLY A 287 -12.47 -22.12 3.50
CA GLY A 287 -12.26 -21.51 4.81
C GLY A 287 -11.17 -20.43 4.74
N HIS A 288 -10.20 -20.50 5.67
CA HIS A 288 -9.10 -19.55 5.74
C HIS A 288 -8.19 -19.59 4.52
N PHE A 289 -7.96 -20.75 3.92
CA PHE A 289 -7.21 -20.89 2.66
C PHE A 289 -8.16 -20.79 1.47
N ILE A 290 -7.81 -19.93 0.51
CA ILE A 290 -8.58 -19.63 -0.70
C ILE A 290 -7.69 -19.77 -1.93
N ASN A 291 -8.29 -19.79 -3.12
CA ASN A 291 -7.56 -19.85 -4.39
C ASN A 291 -7.37 -18.43 -4.96
N ASP A 292 -6.54 -17.63 -4.32
CA ASP A 292 -6.23 -16.25 -4.72
C ASP A 292 -4.91 -16.11 -5.52
N PHE A 293 -4.31 -17.25 -5.88
CA PHE A 293 -3.01 -17.36 -6.55
C PHE A 293 -3.08 -18.05 -7.91
N THR A 294 -4.29 -18.25 -8.47
CA THR A 294 -4.43 -18.90 -9.78
C THR A 294 -5.61 -18.33 -10.58
N ASP A 295 -5.41 -18.21 -11.89
CA ASP A 295 -6.41 -17.85 -12.89
C ASP A 295 -6.98 -19.07 -13.64
N ALA A 296 -6.61 -20.30 -13.20
CA ALA A 296 -7.04 -21.52 -13.86
C ALA A 296 -8.58 -21.62 -13.90
N PRO A 297 -9.17 -21.98 -15.05
CA PRO A 297 -10.60 -22.17 -15.17
C PRO A 297 -11.14 -23.18 -14.16
N GLY A 298 -12.24 -22.83 -13.45
CA GLY A 298 -12.84 -23.67 -12.42
C GLY A 298 -12.09 -23.69 -11.07
N ALA A 299 -11.00 -22.92 -10.93
CA ALA A 299 -10.23 -22.84 -9.69
C ALA A 299 -11.05 -22.26 -8.52
N SER A 300 -11.98 -21.35 -8.82
CA SER A 300 -12.79 -20.67 -7.80
C SER A 300 -14.27 -20.70 -8.10
N THR A 301 -15.05 -20.99 -7.06
CA THR A 301 -16.50 -20.76 -7.01
C THR A 301 -16.74 -19.66 -5.97
N VAL A 302 -17.45 -18.60 -6.34
CA VAL A 302 -17.68 -17.44 -5.45
C VAL A 302 -19.16 -17.06 -5.42
N LEU A 303 -19.55 -16.34 -4.37
CA LEU A 303 -20.89 -15.73 -4.29
C LEU A 303 -21.03 -14.65 -5.36
N THR A 304 -22.22 -14.57 -5.97
CA THR A 304 -22.53 -13.49 -6.94
C THR A 304 -22.95 -12.19 -6.26
N ASP A 305 -23.36 -12.24 -5.00
CA ASP A 305 -23.73 -11.09 -4.16
C ASP A 305 -23.13 -11.26 -2.76
N PRO A 306 -21.86 -10.84 -2.56
CA PRO A 306 -21.19 -10.88 -1.27
C PRO A 306 -21.96 -10.10 -0.18
N ALA A 307 -22.51 -8.94 -0.54
CA ALA A 307 -23.24 -8.09 0.39
C ALA A 307 -24.53 -8.75 0.92
N ALA A 308 -25.23 -9.54 0.10
CA ALA A 308 -26.38 -10.29 0.57
C ALA A 308 -26.00 -11.31 1.65
N PHE A 309 -24.83 -11.96 1.52
CA PHE A 309 -24.29 -12.83 2.56
C PHE A 309 -23.98 -12.03 3.83
N ALA A 310 -23.24 -10.94 3.73
CA ALA A 310 -22.87 -10.13 4.89
C ALA A 310 -24.10 -9.63 5.68
N ARG A 311 -25.13 -9.16 4.98
CA ARG A 311 -26.35 -8.63 5.63
C ARG A 311 -27.14 -9.66 6.44
N LYS A 312 -27.03 -10.95 6.14
CA LYS A 312 -27.87 -11.98 6.72
C LYS A 312 -27.12 -13.02 7.53
N ALA A 313 -25.83 -13.24 7.27
CA ALA A 313 -25.06 -14.35 7.82
C ALA A 313 -25.15 -14.46 9.35
N VAL A 314 -25.12 -13.33 10.06
CA VAL A 314 -25.23 -13.30 11.52
C VAL A 314 -26.69 -13.42 11.98
N SER A 315 -27.59 -12.61 11.40
CA SER A 315 -29.02 -12.57 11.85
C SER A 315 -29.80 -13.85 11.56
N GLU A 316 -29.40 -14.61 10.55
CA GLU A 316 -30.06 -15.88 10.16
C GLU A 316 -29.23 -17.11 10.58
N ASN A 317 -28.17 -16.94 11.43
CA ASN A 317 -27.30 -18.01 11.94
C ASN A 317 -26.65 -18.88 10.84
N TRP A 318 -26.34 -18.31 9.70
CA TRP A 318 -25.72 -19.04 8.59
C TRP A 318 -24.32 -19.52 8.93
N LEU A 319 -23.58 -18.74 9.76
CA LEU A 319 -22.24 -19.11 10.19
C LEU A 319 -22.25 -20.41 11.02
N ASP A 320 -23.17 -20.53 11.98
CA ASP A 320 -23.36 -21.75 12.77
C ASP A 320 -23.72 -22.93 11.87
N ARG A 321 -24.57 -22.69 10.89
CA ARG A 321 -24.97 -23.73 9.92
C ARG A 321 -23.78 -24.22 9.07
N LEU A 322 -22.89 -23.31 8.64
CA LEU A 322 -21.70 -23.68 7.92
C LEU A 322 -20.72 -24.49 8.80
N MET A 323 -20.63 -24.18 10.08
CA MET A 323 -19.80 -24.92 11.03
C MET A 323 -20.40 -26.29 11.39
N GLU A 324 -21.72 -26.43 11.47
CA GLU A 324 -22.38 -27.73 11.63
C GLU A 324 -22.03 -28.69 10.48
N ILE A 325 -22.16 -28.23 9.23
CA ILE A 325 -21.80 -29.03 8.05
C ILE A 325 -20.35 -29.50 8.14
N TYR A 326 -19.46 -28.64 8.56
CA TYR A 326 -18.07 -28.96 8.74
C TYR A 326 -17.86 -30.03 9.83
N THR A 327 -18.54 -29.90 10.98
CA THR A 327 -18.46 -30.83 12.10
C THR A 327 -19.00 -32.22 11.72
N ASP A 328 -20.07 -32.28 10.94
CA ASP A 328 -20.68 -33.53 10.47
C ASP A 328 -19.74 -34.34 9.55
N HIS A 329 -18.80 -33.68 8.88
CA HIS A 329 -17.79 -34.32 8.02
C HIS A 329 -16.50 -34.71 8.76
N GLY A 330 -16.43 -34.55 10.08
CA GLY A 330 -15.52 -35.35 10.92
C GLY A 330 -14.21 -34.72 11.39
N ASN A 331 -14.06 -33.40 11.41
CA ASN A 331 -12.86 -32.82 12.03
C ASN A 331 -13.07 -31.47 12.71
N PRO A 332 -13.75 -31.42 13.89
CA PRO A 332 -14.02 -30.17 14.61
C PRO A 332 -12.77 -29.53 15.25
N ASP A 333 -11.70 -30.29 15.48
CA ASP A 333 -10.55 -29.82 16.27
C ASP A 333 -9.32 -29.42 15.42
N ASP A 334 -9.35 -29.68 14.11
CA ASP A 334 -8.24 -29.33 13.23
C ASP A 334 -8.53 -28.01 12.49
N VAL A 335 -8.22 -26.91 13.17
CA VAL A 335 -8.34 -25.56 12.61
C VAL A 335 -7.46 -25.42 11.35
N SER A 336 -6.37 -26.20 11.24
CA SER A 336 -5.53 -26.21 10.04
C SER A 336 -6.24 -26.89 8.87
N SER A 337 -7.12 -27.85 9.13
CA SER A 337 -7.97 -28.48 8.10
C SER A 337 -9.19 -27.64 7.74
N LEU A 338 -9.57 -26.62 8.52
CA LEU A 338 -10.49 -25.55 8.07
C LEU A 338 -9.99 -24.88 6.79
N SER A 339 -8.72 -25.06 6.51
CA SER A 339 -8.05 -24.49 5.36
C SER A 339 -8.34 -25.23 4.06
N TYR A 340 -8.55 -26.54 4.09
CA TYR A 340 -8.50 -27.34 2.86
C TYR A 340 -9.72 -28.28 2.69
N ALA A 341 -10.89 -27.70 2.49
CA ALA A 341 -12.07 -28.45 2.06
C ALA A 341 -12.00 -28.86 0.56
N GLY A 342 -10.94 -28.49 -0.15
CA GLY A 342 -10.85 -28.62 -1.59
C GLY A 342 -10.93 -30.05 -2.14
N ASN A 343 -10.73 -31.10 -1.31
CA ASN A 343 -10.66 -32.48 -1.76
C ASN A 343 -11.82 -33.37 -1.31
N ASP A 344 -12.76 -32.87 -0.50
CA ASP A 344 -13.97 -33.61 -0.11
C ASP A 344 -15.16 -33.18 -0.98
N GLU A 345 -15.40 -33.95 -2.06
CA GLU A 345 -16.49 -33.66 -2.99
C GLU A 345 -17.89 -33.69 -2.30
N ALA A 346 -18.08 -34.56 -1.32
CA ALA A 346 -19.36 -34.70 -0.61
C ALA A 346 -19.60 -33.47 0.28
N PHE A 347 -18.59 -33.03 0.99
CA PHE A 347 -18.63 -31.81 1.80
C PHE A 347 -18.88 -30.58 0.93
N ASN A 348 -18.12 -30.42 -0.16
CA ASN A 348 -18.26 -29.29 -1.08
C ASN A 348 -19.66 -29.25 -1.71
N ALA A 349 -20.22 -30.42 -2.10
CA ALA A 349 -21.54 -30.51 -2.65
C ALA A 349 -22.61 -30.11 -1.64
N GLN A 350 -22.53 -30.61 -0.40
CA GLN A 350 -23.48 -30.27 0.68
C GLN A 350 -23.43 -28.78 1.00
N LEU A 351 -22.23 -28.18 1.07
CA LEU A 351 -22.07 -26.76 1.36
C LEU A 351 -22.64 -25.88 0.24
N LEU A 352 -22.40 -26.23 -1.02
CA LEU A 352 -23.00 -25.55 -2.17
C LEU A 352 -24.52 -25.68 -2.20
N GLU A 353 -25.07 -26.85 -1.85
CA GLU A 353 -26.53 -27.07 -1.74
C GLU A 353 -27.13 -26.20 -0.63
N THR A 354 -26.47 -26.11 0.54
CA THR A 354 -26.89 -25.25 1.65
C THR A 354 -26.88 -23.78 1.25
N VAL A 355 -25.77 -23.30 0.64
CA VAL A 355 -25.66 -21.91 0.18
C VAL A 355 -26.76 -21.56 -0.83
N ARG A 356 -27.06 -22.46 -1.79
CA ARG A 356 -28.07 -22.20 -2.80
C ARG A 356 -29.51 -22.42 -2.28
N GLY A 357 -29.72 -23.50 -1.54
CA GLY A 357 -31.07 -23.96 -1.13
C GLY A 357 -31.52 -23.32 0.18
N GLU A 358 -30.70 -23.39 1.25
CA GLU A 358 -31.08 -22.88 2.57
C GLU A 358 -30.87 -21.35 2.65
N PHE A 359 -29.73 -20.83 2.17
CA PHE A 359 -29.43 -19.39 2.24
C PHE A 359 -30.02 -18.59 1.07
N GLY A 360 -30.41 -19.26 -0.01
CA GLY A 360 -30.96 -18.61 -1.20
C GLY A 360 -29.96 -17.75 -1.94
N LEU A 361 -28.65 -18.00 -1.78
CA LEU A 361 -27.59 -17.28 -2.43
C LEU A 361 -27.19 -17.93 -3.76
N SER A 362 -26.85 -17.11 -4.74
CA SER A 362 -26.31 -17.57 -6.03
C SER A 362 -24.79 -17.62 -6.01
N VAL A 363 -24.22 -18.59 -6.74
CA VAL A 363 -22.77 -18.74 -6.91
C VAL A 363 -22.44 -18.78 -8.39
N THR A 364 -21.27 -18.29 -8.74
CA THR A 364 -20.66 -18.42 -10.06
C THR A 364 -19.36 -19.22 -9.97
N GLN A 365 -19.03 -19.94 -11.04
CA GLN A 365 -17.79 -20.71 -11.18
C GLN A 365 -16.90 -20.06 -12.25
N ASP A 366 -15.69 -20.58 -12.37
CA ASP A 366 -14.71 -20.13 -13.36
C ASP A 366 -14.37 -18.64 -13.23
N VAL A 367 -14.34 -18.15 -12.00
CA VAL A 367 -13.95 -16.78 -11.69
C VAL A 367 -12.43 -16.71 -11.62
N ASN A 368 -11.83 -15.80 -12.38
CA ASN A 368 -10.42 -15.43 -12.16
C ASN A 368 -10.31 -14.75 -10.79
N ALA A 369 -9.67 -15.43 -9.85
CA ALA A 369 -9.41 -14.98 -8.48
C ALA A 369 -7.94 -14.60 -8.27
N SER A 370 -7.08 -14.66 -9.31
CA SER A 370 -5.67 -14.32 -9.20
C SER A 370 -5.48 -12.90 -8.67
N ALA A 371 -4.78 -12.80 -7.55
CA ALA A 371 -4.40 -11.55 -6.95
C ALA A 371 -3.48 -10.74 -7.89
N VAL A 372 -2.52 -11.42 -8.54
CA VAL A 372 -1.56 -10.82 -9.45
C VAL A 372 -2.24 -10.26 -10.67
N ASP A 373 -3.13 -11.04 -11.32
CA ASP A 373 -3.85 -10.59 -12.51
C ASP A 373 -4.72 -9.36 -12.23
N TYR A 374 -5.40 -9.35 -11.08
CA TYR A 374 -6.20 -8.20 -10.70
C TYR A 374 -5.34 -6.95 -10.50
N VAL A 375 -4.34 -7.01 -9.60
CA VAL A 375 -3.56 -5.81 -9.26
C VAL A 375 -2.75 -5.31 -10.45
N SER A 376 -2.17 -6.21 -11.26
CA SER A 376 -1.34 -5.86 -12.42
C SER A 376 -2.13 -5.23 -13.57
N SER A 377 -3.46 -5.34 -13.56
CA SER A 377 -4.32 -4.68 -14.54
C SER A 377 -4.44 -3.15 -14.33
N PHE A 378 -3.89 -2.61 -13.25
CA PHE A 378 -3.98 -1.20 -12.90
C PHE A 378 -2.62 -0.51 -12.91
N VAL A 379 -2.66 0.78 -13.22
CA VAL A 379 -1.53 1.71 -13.11
C VAL A 379 -1.96 2.83 -12.16
N ARG A 380 -1.08 3.19 -11.22
CA ARG A 380 -1.34 4.26 -10.27
C ARG A 380 -1.55 5.60 -10.97
N ASN A 381 -2.58 6.34 -10.56
CA ASN A 381 -2.68 7.76 -10.84
C ASN A 381 -2.11 8.54 -9.62
N PRO A 382 -0.88 9.09 -9.72
CA PRO A 382 -0.28 9.81 -8.59
C PRO A 382 -0.88 11.19 -8.34
N ALA A 383 -1.62 11.73 -9.32
CA ALA A 383 -2.22 13.06 -9.26
C ALA A 383 -3.69 13.01 -9.72
N PRO A 384 -4.57 12.31 -8.95
CA PRO A 384 -5.98 12.18 -9.31
C PRO A 384 -6.70 13.51 -9.20
N ASP A 385 -7.70 13.71 -10.08
CA ASP A 385 -8.49 14.94 -10.08
C ASP A 385 -9.35 15.08 -8.81
N GLN A 386 -9.62 13.99 -8.11
CA GLN A 386 -10.37 14.00 -6.86
C GLN A 386 -9.72 13.10 -5.81
N VAL A 387 -9.73 13.56 -4.56
CA VAL A 387 -9.19 12.88 -3.39
C VAL A 387 -10.17 13.00 -2.23
N VAL A 388 -10.48 11.87 -1.58
CA VAL A 388 -11.15 11.86 -0.27
C VAL A 388 -10.12 11.49 0.77
N TRP A 389 -9.94 12.31 1.79
CA TRP A 389 -8.95 12.10 2.85
C TRP A 389 -9.58 12.16 4.23
N ASP A 390 -9.72 11.00 4.85
CA ASP A 390 -10.05 10.86 6.26
C ASP A 390 -8.77 10.99 7.09
N LEU A 391 -8.65 12.11 7.79
CA LEU A 391 -7.48 12.45 8.61
C LEU A 391 -7.36 11.61 9.88
N SER A 392 -8.39 10.84 10.26
CA SER A 392 -8.30 9.87 11.34
C SER A 392 -7.58 8.58 10.92
N THR A 393 -7.50 8.31 9.62
CA THR A 393 -6.84 7.14 9.04
C THR A 393 -5.48 7.55 8.46
N ARG A 394 -4.50 7.83 9.34
CA ARG A 394 -3.14 8.25 8.98
C ARG A 394 -2.12 7.44 9.77
N ALA A 395 -0.90 7.38 9.26
CA ALA A 395 0.24 6.74 9.91
C ALA A 395 1.29 7.79 10.27
N SER A 396 1.36 8.18 11.53
CA SER A 396 2.32 9.19 12.01
C SER A 396 3.76 8.70 11.87
N GLY A 397 4.00 7.40 11.98
CA GLY A 397 5.30 6.77 11.78
C GLY A 397 5.85 6.90 10.35
N ARG A 398 5.00 7.15 9.36
CA ARG A 398 5.40 7.37 7.97
C ARG A 398 6.30 8.61 7.79
N LYS A 399 6.19 9.60 8.66
CA LYS A 399 6.85 10.91 8.57
C LYS A 399 6.40 11.79 7.39
N ASN A 400 5.92 11.23 6.31
CA ASN A 400 5.33 11.98 5.20
C ASN A 400 3.93 12.46 5.59
N THR A 401 3.72 13.77 5.61
CA THR A 401 2.44 14.41 5.93
C THR A 401 1.56 14.69 4.71
N ALA A 402 2.05 14.37 3.52
CA ALA A 402 1.31 14.48 2.27
C ALA A 402 0.45 13.25 2.00
N PHE A 403 -0.64 13.45 1.26
CA PHE A 403 -1.51 12.44 0.73
C PHE A 403 -1.99 12.90 -0.66
N TYR A 404 -1.44 12.32 -1.71
CA TYR A 404 -1.53 12.83 -3.07
C TYR A 404 -1.06 14.29 -3.16
N TRP A 405 -1.95 15.22 -3.47
CA TRP A 405 -1.67 16.65 -3.59
C TRP A 405 -2.24 17.49 -2.43
N LEU A 406 -2.47 16.86 -1.29
CA LEU A 406 -2.84 17.50 -0.02
C LEU A 406 -1.77 17.24 1.04
N LYS A 407 -1.65 18.14 2.01
CA LYS A 407 -0.76 17.98 3.16
C LYS A 407 -1.43 18.47 4.42
N ALA A 408 -1.28 17.76 5.52
CA ALA A 408 -1.82 18.17 6.81
C ALA A 408 -0.91 17.72 7.95
N ASP A 409 -0.75 18.55 8.97
CA ASP A 409 -0.01 18.22 10.17
C ASP A 409 -0.63 17.01 10.91
N PHE A 410 0.19 16.14 11.50
CA PHE A 410 -0.28 14.99 12.27
C PHE A 410 -1.05 15.36 13.55
N SER A 411 -1.02 16.62 14.00
CA SER A 411 -1.87 17.10 15.07
C SER A 411 -3.36 17.04 14.74
N ILE A 412 -3.71 17.06 13.42
CA ILE A 412 -5.07 16.86 12.95
C ILE A 412 -5.32 15.35 12.87
N ASN A 413 -6.17 14.82 13.72
CA ASN A 413 -6.46 13.39 13.83
C ASN A 413 -7.93 13.04 13.58
N ARG A 414 -8.70 13.94 13.00
CA ARG A 414 -10.12 13.76 12.65
C ARG A 414 -10.55 14.74 11.58
N GLY A 415 -11.59 14.38 10.89
CA GLY A 415 -12.19 15.17 9.80
C GLY A 415 -11.94 14.51 8.45
N VAL A 416 -12.81 14.78 7.53
CA VAL A 416 -12.74 14.30 6.15
C VAL A 416 -12.68 15.51 5.23
N VAL A 417 -11.74 15.49 4.30
CA VAL A 417 -11.62 16.47 3.22
C VAL A 417 -11.90 15.77 1.91
N HIS A 418 -12.85 16.31 1.15
CA HIS A 418 -13.02 15.99 -0.26
C HIS A 418 -12.43 17.15 -1.08
N ALA A 419 -11.41 16.83 -1.86
CA ALA A 419 -10.73 17.79 -2.71
C ALA A 419 -10.92 17.40 -4.18
N ALA A 420 -11.36 18.35 -5.00
CA ALA A 420 -11.57 18.16 -6.42
C ALA A 420 -10.86 19.25 -7.23
N TYR A 421 -10.16 18.84 -8.29
CA TYR A 421 -9.50 19.73 -9.23
C TYR A 421 -10.17 19.68 -10.60
N ASP A 422 -10.60 20.83 -11.08
CA ASP A 422 -11.13 21.03 -12.44
C ASP A 422 -10.00 21.55 -13.35
N ARG A 423 -9.55 20.71 -14.28
CA ARG A 423 -8.46 21.00 -15.22
C ARG A 423 -8.82 22.13 -16.19
N GLU A 424 -10.09 22.25 -16.59
CA GLU A 424 -10.52 23.25 -17.56
C GLU A 424 -10.44 24.67 -16.96
N SER A 425 -10.90 24.84 -15.74
CA SER A 425 -10.92 26.13 -15.05
C SER A 425 -9.69 26.40 -14.17
N ASN A 426 -8.76 25.44 -14.02
CA ASN A 426 -7.66 25.46 -13.05
C ASN A 426 -8.18 25.77 -11.63
N THR A 427 -9.17 25.01 -11.18
CA THR A 427 -9.86 25.28 -9.93
C THR A 427 -9.77 24.09 -8.98
N VAL A 428 -9.32 24.31 -7.75
CA VAL A 428 -9.44 23.37 -6.63
C VAL A 428 -10.66 23.72 -5.80
N THR A 429 -11.51 22.74 -5.53
CA THR A 429 -12.59 22.83 -4.55
C THR A 429 -12.24 21.97 -3.34
N LEU A 430 -12.30 22.54 -2.14
CA LEU A 430 -12.04 21.83 -0.87
C LEU A 430 -13.33 21.83 -0.04
N GLU A 431 -13.92 20.67 0.14
CA GLU A 431 -15.03 20.44 1.07
C GLU A 431 -14.51 19.88 2.38
N GLY A 432 -15.00 20.37 3.51
CA GLY A 432 -14.60 19.93 4.86
C GLY A 432 -13.35 20.63 5.41
N ALA A 433 -12.52 21.27 4.62
CA ALA A 433 -11.31 21.97 5.06
C ALA A 433 -11.57 23.07 6.10
N ASP A 434 -12.65 23.85 5.93
CA ASP A 434 -13.05 24.92 6.84
C ASP A 434 -13.39 24.45 8.26
N SER A 435 -13.67 23.16 8.46
CA SER A 435 -14.05 22.57 9.74
C SER A 435 -12.89 21.92 10.48
N LEU A 436 -11.69 21.89 9.89
CA LEU A 436 -10.52 21.26 10.50
C LEU A 436 -9.97 22.11 11.63
N ASN A 437 -9.46 21.42 12.66
CA ASN A 437 -8.74 22.06 13.76
C ASN A 437 -7.23 21.97 13.52
N GLY A 438 -6.73 22.71 12.51
CA GLY A 438 -5.32 22.73 12.12
C GLY A 438 -5.13 23.08 10.65
N GLU A 439 -3.88 23.11 10.22
CA GLU A 439 -3.49 23.51 8.88
C GLU A 439 -3.61 22.37 7.89
N ILE A 440 -4.25 22.62 6.76
CA ILE A 440 -4.17 21.81 5.55
C ILE A 440 -3.58 22.65 4.43
N SER A 441 -2.76 22.06 3.57
CA SER A 441 -2.14 22.70 2.43
C SER A 441 -2.53 22.01 1.13
N ILE A 442 -2.68 22.79 0.07
CA ILE A 442 -2.68 22.30 -1.30
C ILE A 442 -1.23 22.21 -1.77
N LEU A 443 -0.84 21.09 -2.30
CA LEU A 443 0.48 20.87 -2.89
C LEU A 443 0.36 21.06 -4.41
N ALA A 444 0.91 22.15 -4.93
CA ALA A 444 0.84 22.45 -6.37
C ALA A 444 1.73 21.46 -7.15
N ASN A 445 1.14 20.35 -7.55
CA ASN A 445 1.76 19.29 -8.33
C ASN A 445 1.71 19.65 -9.83
N PRO A 446 2.85 19.74 -10.53
CA PRO A 446 2.89 20.16 -11.94
C PRO A 446 2.34 19.11 -12.91
N PHE A 447 2.17 17.86 -12.49
CA PHE A 447 1.51 16.82 -13.30
C PHE A 447 -0.03 16.90 -13.21
N LEU A 448 -0.55 17.71 -12.28
CA LEU A 448 -1.97 17.96 -12.10
C LEU A 448 -2.35 19.37 -12.54
N MET A 449 -1.71 20.42 -11.99
CA MET A 449 -2.12 21.80 -12.04
C MET A 449 -1.45 22.59 -13.15
N ASP A 450 -2.17 23.56 -13.72
CA ASP A 450 -1.71 24.43 -14.81
C ASP A 450 -0.98 25.66 -14.22
N PHE A 451 0.35 25.65 -14.32
CA PHE A 451 1.21 26.73 -13.83
C PHE A 451 1.23 27.99 -14.73
N SER A 452 0.67 27.91 -15.93
CA SER A 452 0.64 29.08 -16.85
C SER A 452 -0.41 30.14 -16.47
N ARG A 453 -1.28 29.84 -15.50
CA ARG A 453 -2.38 30.70 -15.06
C ARG A 453 -2.66 30.55 -13.56
N PRO A 454 -3.27 31.55 -12.91
CA PRO A 454 -3.61 31.47 -11.49
C PRO A 454 -4.51 30.26 -11.18
N LEU A 455 -4.27 29.64 -10.02
CA LEU A 455 -5.15 28.63 -9.43
C LEU A 455 -6.31 29.31 -8.71
N THR A 456 -7.54 28.91 -9.02
CA THR A 456 -8.70 29.29 -8.23
C THR A 456 -8.90 28.28 -7.11
N VAL A 457 -9.10 28.73 -5.88
CA VAL A 457 -9.44 27.88 -4.73
C VAL A 457 -10.84 28.24 -4.23
N ARG A 458 -11.71 27.24 -4.12
CA ARG A 458 -13.09 27.36 -3.60
C ARG A 458 -13.24 26.51 -2.34
N THR A 459 -13.89 27.08 -1.34
CA THR A 459 -14.24 26.42 -0.09
C THR A 459 -15.63 26.86 0.36
N ALA A 460 -16.15 26.33 1.48
CA ALA A 460 -17.39 26.83 2.07
C ALA A 460 -17.27 28.28 2.55
N SER A 461 -16.07 28.75 2.90
CA SER A 461 -15.80 30.12 3.38
C SER A 461 -15.63 31.14 2.26
N GLY A 462 -15.52 30.73 0.99
CA GLY A 462 -15.40 31.65 -0.15
C GLY A 462 -14.49 31.14 -1.27
N THR A 463 -14.06 32.08 -2.10
CA THR A 463 -13.21 31.83 -3.27
C THR A 463 -12.03 32.80 -3.29
N CYS A 464 -10.86 32.35 -3.69
CA CYS A 464 -9.71 33.21 -3.98
C CYS A 464 -8.91 32.70 -5.18
N THR A 465 -7.97 33.52 -5.65
CA THR A 465 -7.00 33.11 -6.67
C THR A 465 -5.58 33.18 -6.09
N VAL A 466 -4.73 32.23 -6.49
CA VAL A 466 -3.33 32.12 -6.08
C VAL A 466 -2.48 31.99 -7.33
N ASP A 467 -1.46 32.84 -7.47
CA ASP A 467 -0.46 32.67 -8.53
C ASP A 467 0.40 31.44 -8.22
N LEU A 468 0.48 30.51 -9.17
CA LEU A 468 1.35 29.36 -9.04
C LEU A 468 2.79 29.75 -9.38
N VAL A 469 3.72 29.40 -8.49
CA VAL A 469 5.14 29.76 -8.60
C VAL A 469 5.97 28.51 -8.49
N MET A 470 6.93 28.37 -9.40
CA MET A 470 7.95 27.32 -9.28
C MET A 470 9.01 27.73 -8.24
N ASP A 471 9.12 26.97 -7.15
CA ASP A 471 10.17 27.11 -6.15
C ASP A 471 11.09 25.89 -6.17
N ALA A 472 12.34 26.08 -6.58
CA ALA A 472 13.29 24.98 -6.71
C ALA A 472 13.65 24.33 -5.37
N GLN A 473 13.59 25.06 -4.25
CA GLN A 473 13.85 24.52 -2.92
C GLN A 473 12.67 23.65 -2.46
N THR A 474 11.46 24.09 -2.74
CA THR A 474 10.23 23.31 -2.48
C THR A 474 10.23 22.01 -3.28
N ILE A 475 10.59 22.06 -4.58
CA ILE A 475 10.73 20.87 -5.43
C ILE A 475 11.73 19.88 -4.82
N ALA A 476 12.95 20.35 -4.51
CA ALA A 476 13.99 19.49 -3.94
C ALA A 476 13.57 18.88 -2.59
N SER A 477 12.86 19.64 -1.75
CA SER A 477 12.34 19.17 -0.46
C SER A 477 11.23 18.13 -0.63
N SER A 478 10.31 18.36 -1.55
CA SER A 478 9.18 17.45 -1.83
C SER A 478 9.68 16.09 -2.36
N ILE A 479 10.69 16.09 -3.22
CA ILE A 479 11.32 14.87 -3.72
C ILE A 479 11.98 14.10 -2.57
N ARG A 480 12.68 14.75 -1.65
CA ARG A 480 13.28 14.11 -0.47
C ARG A 480 12.25 13.58 0.52
N GLU A 481 11.07 14.22 0.59
CA GLU A 481 9.97 13.79 1.44
C GLU A 481 9.26 12.56 0.85
N THR A 482 9.03 12.53 -0.46
CA THR A 482 8.23 11.49 -1.12
C THR A 482 9.04 10.36 -1.75
N GLY A 483 10.29 10.61 -2.14
CA GLY A 483 11.09 9.67 -2.94
C GLY A 483 10.52 9.40 -4.33
N ASP A 484 9.57 10.24 -4.81
CA ASP A 484 8.80 9.98 -6.00
C ASP A 484 8.56 11.28 -6.79
N PRO A 485 9.03 11.38 -8.05
CA PRO A 485 8.89 12.61 -8.83
C PRO A 485 7.44 12.97 -9.14
N PHE A 486 6.54 11.98 -9.25
CA PHE A 486 5.14 12.22 -9.59
C PHE A 486 4.31 12.69 -8.40
N LEU A 487 4.80 12.49 -7.17
CA LEU A 487 4.21 13.03 -5.94
C LEU A 487 4.87 14.33 -5.50
N ALA A 488 5.86 14.86 -6.26
CA ALA A 488 6.53 16.10 -5.96
C ALA A 488 5.63 17.33 -6.23
N TRP A 489 5.89 18.40 -5.50
CA TRP A 489 5.20 19.68 -5.68
C TRP A 489 6.17 20.83 -5.79
N ALA A 490 5.77 21.86 -6.54
CA ALA A 490 6.56 23.05 -6.77
C ALA A 490 6.23 24.21 -5.83
N GLN A 491 5.06 24.16 -5.19
CA GLN A 491 4.60 25.14 -4.20
C GLN A 491 3.69 24.47 -3.19
N GLU A 492 3.81 24.84 -1.91
CA GLU A 492 2.87 24.51 -0.86
C GLU A 492 1.98 25.74 -0.60
N ILE A 493 0.66 25.56 -0.58
CA ILE A 493 -0.32 26.62 -0.40
C ILE A 493 -1.11 26.31 0.87
N PRO A 494 -0.72 26.85 2.04
CA PRO A 494 -1.43 26.65 3.30
C PRO A 494 -2.82 27.31 3.26
N PHE A 495 -3.83 26.62 3.79
CA PHE A 495 -5.21 27.08 3.83
C PHE A 495 -5.35 28.44 4.56
N SER A 496 -4.58 28.62 5.66
CA SER A 496 -4.56 29.86 6.44
C SER A 496 -4.08 31.10 5.66
N THR A 497 -3.38 30.91 4.53
CA THR A 497 -2.89 32.00 3.68
C THR A 497 -3.90 32.48 2.64
N LEU A 498 -5.01 31.75 2.48
CA LEU A 498 -6.02 32.04 1.47
C LEU A 498 -6.88 33.25 1.86
N ASN A 499 -6.92 34.26 0.98
CA ASN A 499 -7.78 35.44 1.15
C ASN A 499 -9.16 35.17 0.57
N LEU A 500 -9.92 34.28 1.20
CA LEU A 500 -11.27 33.88 0.78
C LEU A 500 -12.26 35.07 0.87
N LYS A 501 -13.05 35.28 -0.17
CA LYS A 501 -14.05 36.37 -0.27
C LYS A 501 -15.38 35.84 -0.78
#